data_12978fd45b2308691efce2b219a17f82
#
_entry.id   12978fd45b2308691efce2b219a17f82
#
_cell.length_a   1.000
_cell.length_b   1.000
_cell.length_c   1.000
_cell.angle_alpha   90.00
_cell.angle_beta   90.00
_cell.angle_gamma   90.00
#
_symmetry.space_group_name_H-M   'P 1'
#
loop_
_entity.id
_entity.type
_entity.pdbx_description
1 polymer ?
#
loop_
_entity_poly.entity_id
_entity_poly.type
_entity_poly.pdbx_seq_one_letter_code
_entity_poly.pdbx_strand_id
1 'polypeptide(L)'
;MSSIFPLEIVEIILDLLAEDDEGHSALKTCSLVCQAFLPRCRKHIFGSIFLNDYTEIRNTVTWSIPLGSPTAHEFDRLLRETPEIADYIRELDYTFLKTDSTIPSIQESLKRITRLESLTLRNWESLKWFNWSSNPIRPAFLHLLHLPTLTRFHVTGFGRFLVSDLIPCVNLKYLEFGHKTSVAAENTFPATLPDHPIRLNEFVAQFRSGDGIMKLCTARRPDGQSIIDFRFLSKITVDIEVSDDIEASQELFRRCDFLTIVHITCK
;
A
#
# COMPACT_ATOMS: atom_id res chain seq x y z
N MET A 1 -12.65 -17.01 -39.34
CA MET A 1 -13.60 -15.87 -39.31
C MET A 1 -12.78 -14.66 -38.87
N SER A 2 -12.62 -13.68 -39.77
CA SER A 2 -11.99 -12.42 -39.42
C SER A 2 -12.87 -11.68 -38.41
N SER A 3 -12.28 -11.20 -37.34
CA SER A 3 -12.98 -10.35 -36.36
C SER A 3 -13.64 -9.19 -37.10
N ILE A 4 -14.93 -8.97 -36.88
CA ILE A 4 -15.70 -7.88 -37.50
C ILE A 4 -15.20 -6.51 -36.97
N PHE A 5 -14.60 -6.51 -35.76
CA PHE A 5 -14.03 -5.31 -35.14
C PHE A 5 -12.52 -5.45 -34.96
N PRO A 6 -11.76 -4.37 -35.19
CA PRO A 6 -10.38 -4.28 -34.79
C PRO A 6 -10.21 -4.56 -33.29
N LEU A 7 -9.12 -5.25 -32.90
CA LEU A 7 -8.88 -5.60 -31.50
C LEU A 7 -8.79 -4.36 -30.59
N GLU A 8 -8.29 -3.27 -31.13
CA GLU A 8 -8.15 -1.97 -30.44
C GLU A 8 -9.52 -1.43 -29.98
N ILE A 9 -10.58 -1.60 -30.81
CA ILE A 9 -11.94 -1.19 -30.43
C ILE A 9 -12.46 -2.05 -29.28
N VAL A 10 -12.18 -3.35 -29.31
CA VAL A 10 -12.57 -4.26 -28.24
C VAL A 10 -11.85 -3.90 -26.95
N GLU A 11 -10.55 -3.58 -27.00
CA GLU A 11 -9.79 -3.15 -25.83
C GLU A 11 -10.35 -1.87 -25.21
N ILE A 12 -10.76 -0.88 -26.03
CA ILE A 12 -11.42 0.34 -25.54
C ILE A 12 -12.74 0.00 -24.85
N ILE A 13 -13.54 -0.90 -25.41
CA ILE A 13 -14.80 -1.33 -24.81
C ILE A 13 -14.56 -2.01 -23.46
N LEU A 14 -13.54 -2.88 -23.35
CA LEU A 14 -13.20 -3.54 -22.11
C LEU A 14 -12.68 -2.55 -21.05
N ASP A 15 -11.95 -1.51 -21.45
CA ASP A 15 -11.50 -0.45 -20.55
C ASP A 15 -12.69 0.37 -20.03
N LEU A 16 -13.64 0.74 -20.89
CA LEU A 16 -14.87 1.44 -20.50
C LEU A 16 -15.74 0.59 -19.57
N LEU A 17 -15.84 -0.72 -19.83
CA LEU A 17 -16.54 -1.64 -18.93
C LEU A 17 -15.88 -1.70 -17.54
N ALA A 18 -14.56 -1.52 -17.45
CA ALA A 18 -13.85 -1.54 -16.19
C ALA A 18 -14.12 -0.30 -15.31
N GLU A 19 -14.55 0.81 -15.92
CA GLU A 19 -14.90 2.06 -15.23
C GLU A 19 -16.32 2.04 -14.65
N ASP A 20 -17.15 1.08 -15.07
CA ASP A 20 -18.53 0.94 -14.58
C ASP A 20 -18.58 0.08 -13.31
N ASP A 21 -19.36 0.49 -12.32
CA ASP A 21 -19.54 -0.22 -11.04
C ASP A 21 -20.03 -1.67 -11.22
N GLU A 22 -20.85 -1.94 -12.25
CA GLU A 22 -21.31 -3.30 -12.59
C GLU A 22 -20.39 -4.01 -13.60
N GLY A 23 -19.42 -3.31 -14.17
CA GLY A 23 -18.55 -3.77 -15.25
C GLY A 23 -17.66 -4.96 -14.89
N HIS A 24 -17.36 -5.15 -13.60
CA HIS A 24 -16.53 -6.26 -13.13
C HIS A 24 -17.16 -7.64 -13.46
N SER A 25 -18.48 -7.77 -13.38
CA SER A 25 -19.18 -8.99 -13.77
C SER A 25 -19.16 -9.19 -15.29
N ALA A 26 -19.32 -8.12 -16.06
CA ALA A 26 -19.21 -8.15 -17.52
C ALA A 26 -17.80 -8.55 -17.98
N LEU A 27 -16.75 -8.01 -17.35
CA LEU A 27 -15.37 -8.38 -17.66
C LEU A 27 -15.07 -9.87 -17.41
N LYS A 28 -15.60 -10.44 -16.32
CA LYS A 28 -15.51 -11.89 -16.05
C LYS A 28 -16.17 -12.68 -17.18
N THR A 29 -17.34 -12.28 -17.64
CA THR A 29 -18.03 -12.91 -18.76
C THR A 29 -17.23 -12.77 -20.06
N CYS A 30 -16.73 -11.57 -20.38
CA CYS A 30 -15.91 -11.31 -21.55
C CYS A 30 -14.63 -12.15 -21.57
N SER A 31 -14.02 -12.39 -20.40
CA SER A 31 -12.82 -13.22 -20.29
C SER A 31 -13.01 -14.69 -20.71
N LEU A 32 -14.24 -15.16 -20.70
CA LEU A 32 -14.62 -16.53 -21.10
C LEU A 32 -14.98 -16.65 -22.59
N VAL A 33 -15.24 -15.52 -23.28
CA VAL A 33 -15.74 -15.52 -24.66
C VAL A 33 -14.60 -15.77 -25.67
N CYS A 34 -13.44 -15.17 -25.45
CA CYS A 34 -12.34 -15.24 -26.41
C CYS A 34 -10.98 -15.11 -25.72
N GLN A 35 -10.04 -15.94 -26.14
CA GLN A 35 -8.66 -15.89 -25.61
C GLN A 35 -7.97 -14.53 -25.84
N ALA A 36 -8.31 -13.82 -26.92
CA ALA A 36 -7.76 -12.49 -27.19
C ALA A 36 -8.21 -11.44 -26.16
N PHE A 37 -9.35 -11.61 -25.50
CA PHE A 37 -9.85 -10.69 -24.48
C PHE A 37 -9.24 -10.96 -23.09
N LEU A 38 -8.78 -12.18 -22.86
CA LEU A 38 -8.35 -12.66 -21.56
C LEU A 38 -7.27 -11.77 -20.90
N PRO A 39 -6.18 -11.36 -21.61
CA PRO A 39 -5.16 -10.51 -20.98
C PRO A 39 -5.70 -9.15 -20.54
N ARG A 40 -6.58 -8.52 -21.35
CA ARG A 40 -7.16 -7.22 -21.02
C ARG A 40 -8.16 -7.33 -19.87
N CYS A 41 -9.03 -8.33 -19.88
CA CYS A 41 -9.96 -8.60 -18.79
C CYS A 41 -9.20 -8.91 -17.49
N ARG A 42 -8.14 -9.75 -17.53
CA ARG A 42 -7.31 -10.07 -16.36
C ARG A 42 -6.64 -8.83 -15.77
N LYS A 43 -6.18 -7.91 -16.61
CA LYS A 43 -5.59 -6.64 -16.16
C LYS A 43 -6.56 -5.84 -15.27
N HIS A 44 -7.82 -5.78 -15.63
CA HIS A 44 -8.85 -5.07 -14.86
C HIS A 44 -9.36 -5.88 -13.68
N ILE A 45 -9.57 -7.20 -13.84
CA ILE A 45 -10.09 -8.07 -12.79
C ILE A 45 -9.09 -8.20 -11.63
N PHE A 46 -7.80 -8.28 -11.93
CA PHE A 46 -6.73 -8.52 -10.95
C PHE A 46 -5.83 -7.32 -10.71
N GLY A 47 -6.12 -6.17 -11.34
CA GLY A 47 -5.32 -4.94 -11.18
C GLY A 47 -5.29 -4.45 -9.74
N SER A 48 -6.44 -4.54 -9.06
CA SER A 48 -6.60 -4.15 -7.65
C SER A 48 -7.12 -5.33 -6.84
N ILE A 49 -6.35 -5.76 -5.86
CA ILE A 49 -6.67 -6.88 -4.96
C ILE A 49 -6.87 -6.37 -3.54
N PHE A 50 -8.01 -6.73 -2.96
CA PHE A 50 -8.36 -6.42 -1.58
C PHE A 50 -8.42 -7.72 -0.79
N LEU A 51 -7.49 -7.92 0.15
CA LEU A 51 -7.44 -9.09 1.01
C LEU A 51 -7.99 -8.71 2.38
N ASN A 52 -9.27 -9.00 2.60
CA ASN A 52 -9.96 -8.66 3.83
C ASN A 52 -10.77 -9.85 4.34
N ASP A 53 -10.45 -10.36 5.49
CA ASP A 53 -11.32 -11.25 6.23
C ASP A 53 -12.17 -10.42 7.23
N TYR A 54 -13.38 -10.05 6.78
CA TYR A 54 -14.29 -9.20 7.57
C TYR A 54 -15.41 -9.95 8.27
N THR A 55 -15.34 -11.23 8.35
CA THR A 55 -16.41 -12.01 9.02
C THR A 55 -16.58 -11.65 10.49
N GLU A 56 -15.52 -11.16 11.17
CA GLU A 56 -15.57 -10.78 12.59
C GLU A 56 -15.78 -9.27 12.87
N ILE A 57 -15.53 -8.37 11.90
CA ILE A 57 -15.53 -6.92 12.15
C ILE A 57 -16.87 -6.24 11.79
N ARG A 58 -17.85 -6.98 11.32
CA ARG A 58 -19.17 -6.45 10.86
C ARG A 58 -19.93 -5.59 11.86
N ASN A 59 -19.57 -5.58 13.13
CA ASN A 59 -20.38 -4.94 14.16
C ASN A 59 -19.96 -3.51 14.53
N THR A 60 -18.89 -2.96 13.99
CA THR A 60 -18.37 -1.67 14.52
C THR A 60 -17.97 -0.59 13.49
N VAL A 61 -17.90 -0.86 12.19
CA VAL A 61 -17.46 0.18 11.23
C VAL A 61 -18.23 0.08 9.91
N THR A 62 -18.88 1.19 9.54
CA THR A 62 -19.61 1.40 8.28
C THR A 62 -18.65 1.76 7.13
N TRP A 63 -17.77 0.86 6.72
CA TRP A 63 -17.01 1.02 5.49
C TRP A 63 -17.54 0.02 4.46
N SER A 64 -17.87 0.51 3.28
CA SER A 64 -18.35 -0.32 2.17
C SER A 64 -17.19 -1.15 1.62
N ILE A 65 -17.08 -2.40 2.06
CA ILE A 65 -16.14 -3.36 1.51
C ILE A 65 -16.92 -4.29 0.61
N PRO A 66 -16.41 -4.61 -0.58
CA PRO A 66 -17.06 -5.55 -1.47
C PRO A 66 -17.29 -6.88 -0.74
N LEU A 67 -18.54 -7.32 -0.67
CA LEU A 67 -18.89 -8.65 -0.19
C LEU A 67 -18.14 -9.69 -1.03
N GLY A 68 -17.29 -10.50 -0.39
CA GLY A 68 -16.58 -11.59 -1.07
C GLY A 68 -15.13 -11.28 -1.43
N SER A 69 -14.45 -10.36 -0.71
CA SER A 69 -12.99 -10.22 -0.81
C SER A 69 -12.30 -11.53 -0.46
N PRO A 70 -11.30 -11.97 -1.24
CA PRO A 70 -10.59 -13.22 -0.98
C PRO A 70 -9.82 -13.13 0.34
N THR A 71 -9.75 -14.25 1.04
CA THR A 71 -8.86 -14.41 2.19
C THR A 71 -7.41 -14.55 1.71
N ALA A 72 -6.45 -14.33 2.61
CA ALA A 72 -5.04 -14.57 2.30
C ALA A 72 -4.77 -16.00 1.84
N HIS A 73 -5.54 -16.96 2.36
CA HIS A 73 -5.44 -18.39 1.95
C HIS A 73 -5.94 -18.61 0.51
N GLU A 74 -7.06 -18.02 0.14
CA GLU A 74 -7.60 -18.12 -1.23
C GLU A 74 -6.69 -17.40 -2.24
N PHE A 75 -6.14 -16.26 -1.86
CA PHE A 75 -5.17 -15.54 -2.66
C PHE A 75 -3.87 -16.34 -2.86
N ASP A 76 -3.34 -16.93 -1.80
CA ASP A 76 -2.18 -17.83 -1.90
C ASP A 76 -2.45 -19.01 -2.84
N ARG A 77 -3.63 -19.64 -2.72
CA ARG A 77 -4.05 -20.72 -3.62
C ARG A 77 -4.12 -20.24 -5.07
N LEU A 78 -4.75 -19.08 -5.31
CA LEU A 78 -4.87 -18.47 -6.65
C LEU A 78 -3.50 -18.25 -7.31
N LEU A 79 -2.55 -17.65 -6.59
CA LEU A 79 -1.22 -17.38 -7.12
C LEU A 79 -0.36 -18.65 -7.29
N ARG A 80 -0.67 -19.73 -6.59
CA ARG A 80 -0.02 -21.03 -6.82
C ARG A 80 -0.59 -21.75 -8.03
N GLU A 81 -1.90 -21.70 -8.23
CA GLU A 81 -2.59 -22.35 -9.35
C GLU A 81 -2.41 -21.58 -10.66
N THR A 82 -2.33 -20.25 -10.59
CA THR A 82 -2.26 -19.35 -11.76
C THR A 82 -1.26 -18.22 -11.49
N PRO A 83 0.05 -18.53 -11.49
CA PRO A 83 1.10 -17.58 -11.09
C PRO A 83 1.19 -16.33 -11.96
N GLU A 84 0.77 -16.39 -13.21
CA GLU A 84 0.74 -15.25 -14.12
C GLU A 84 -0.22 -14.13 -13.68
N ILE A 85 -1.13 -14.39 -12.75
CA ILE A 85 -2.00 -13.35 -12.17
C ILE A 85 -1.16 -12.30 -11.44
N ALA A 86 -0.05 -12.68 -10.83
CA ALA A 86 0.84 -11.76 -10.12
C ALA A 86 1.36 -10.61 -11.02
N ASP A 87 1.48 -10.83 -12.33
CA ASP A 87 1.94 -9.82 -13.30
C ASP A 87 0.90 -8.72 -13.56
N TYR A 88 -0.36 -8.96 -13.24
CA TYR A 88 -1.44 -7.99 -13.42
C TYR A 88 -1.66 -7.10 -12.20
N ILE A 89 -1.23 -7.52 -11.00
CA ILE A 89 -1.49 -6.81 -9.75
C ILE A 89 -0.71 -5.50 -9.73
N ARG A 90 -1.44 -4.39 -9.57
CA ARG A 90 -0.92 -3.02 -9.44
C ARG A 90 -1.21 -2.44 -8.07
N GLU A 91 -2.32 -2.83 -7.48
CA GLU A 91 -2.74 -2.37 -6.17
C GLU A 91 -3.04 -3.55 -5.27
N LEU A 92 -2.48 -3.54 -4.08
CA LEU A 92 -2.72 -4.54 -3.05
C LEU A 92 -3.11 -3.85 -1.74
N ASP A 93 -4.33 -4.12 -1.30
CA ASP A 93 -4.81 -3.75 0.02
C ASP A 93 -4.88 -5.01 0.87
N TYR A 94 -3.93 -5.14 1.78
CA TYR A 94 -3.77 -6.34 2.59
C TYR A 94 -4.10 -6.04 4.05
N THR A 95 -5.25 -6.56 4.52
CA THR A 95 -5.54 -6.61 5.94
C THR A 95 -4.90 -7.83 6.55
N PHE A 96 -3.85 -7.63 7.31
CA PHE A 96 -3.09 -8.69 7.95
C PHE A 96 -3.83 -9.25 9.17
N LEU A 97 -3.97 -10.56 9.20
CA LEU A 97 -4.46 -11.32 10.34
C LEU A 97 -3.34 -12.18 10.93
N LYS A 98 -3.40 -12.44 12.22
CA LYS A 98 -2.43 -13.30 12.88
C LYS A 98 -2.38 -14.70 12.27
N THR A 99 -3.51 -15.21 11.80
CA THR A 99 -3.62 -16.49 11.10
C THR A 99 -2.82 -16.54 9.81
N ASP A 100 -2.59 -15.41 9.14
CA ASP A 100 -1.84 -15.36 7.88
C ASP A 100 -0.39 -15.81 8.06
N SER A 101 0.19 -15.54 9.23
CA SER A 101 1.53 -16.02 9.57
C SER A 101 1.65 -17.54 9.62
N THR A 102 0.52 -18.25 9.69
CA THR A 102 0.47 -19.72 9.68
C THR A 102 0.36 -20.31 8.29
N ILE A 103 0.22 -19.49 7.23
CA ILE A 103 0.20 -19.91 5.84
C ILE A 103 1.64 -19.94 5.31
N PRO A 104 2.29 -21.11 5.19
CA PRO A 104 3.73 -21.17 4.90
C PRO A 104 4.10 -20.59 3.52
N SER A 105 3.18 -20.72 2.56
CA SER A 105 3.40 -20.33 1.16
C SER A 105 3.06 -18.87 0.86
N ILE A 106 2.38 -18.15 1.77
CA ILE A 106 1.94 -16.76 1.52
C ILE A 106 3.11 -15.82 1.21
N GLN A 107 4.25 -16.01 1.87
CA GLN A 107 5.44 -15.20 1.62
C GLN A 107 5.95 -15.35 0.19
N GLU A 108 5.99 -16.60 -0.31
CA GLU A 108 6.44 -16.88 -1.67
C GLU A 108 5.41 -16.41 -2.71
N SER A 109 4.12 -16.48 -2.39
CA SER A 109 3.06 -15.94 -3.25
C SER A 109 3.15 -14.42 -3.37
N LEU A 110 3.35 -13.71 -2.26
CA LEU A 110 3.52 -12.25 -2.27
C LEU A 110 4.78 -11.82 -3.05
N LYS A 111 5.89 -12.57 -2.95
CA LYS A 111 7.13 -12.26 -3.68
C LYS A 111 7.03 -12.41 -5.19
N ARG A 112 6.00 -13.08 -5.71
CA ARG A 112 5.73 -13.17 -7.16
C ARG A 112 5.21 -11.87 -7.75
N ILE A 113 4.67 -10.98 -6.92
CA ILE A 113 4.18 -9.67 -7.37
C ILE A 113 5.40 -8.79 -7.65
N THR A 114 5.53 -8.32 -8.90
CA THR A 114 6.71 -7.55 -9.34
C THR A 114 6.40 -6.17 -9.88
N ARG A 115 5.10 -5.82 -10.05
CA ARG A 115 4.66 -4.59 -10.70
C ARG A 115 3.69 -3.77 -9.86
N LEU A 116 3.79 -3.90 -8.54
CA LEU A 116 2.92 -3.19 -7.61
C LEU A 116 3.20 -1.69 -7.65
N GLU A 117 2.15 -0.88 -7.74
CA GLU A 117 2.19 0.58 -7.76
C GLU A 117 1.66 1.18 -6.45
N SER A 118 0.71 0.49 -5.82
CA SER A 118 0.09 0.90 -4.56
C SER A 118 0.04 -0.26 -3.57
N LEU A 119 0.54 -0.05 -2.36
CA LEU A 119 0.51 -1.02 -1.26
C LEU A 119 -0.18 -0.40 -0.05
N THR A 120 -1.25 -1.03 0.40
CA THR A 120 -1.90 -0.73 1.66
C THR A 120 -1.77 -1.92 2.59
N LEU A 121 -1.19 -1.70 3.76
CA LEU A 121 -1.07 -2.71 4.82
C LEU A 121 -1.91 -2.27 6.02
N ARG A 122 -2.85 -3.10 6.43
CA ARG A 122 -3.71 -2.86 7.59
C ARG A 122 -3.58 -3.97 8.61
N ASN A 123 -3.59 -3.59 9.87
CA ASN A 123 -3.75 -4.52 10.98
C ASN A 123 -4.86 -3.99 11.90
N TRP A 124 -5.94 -4.75 11.99
CA TRP A 124 -7.11 -4.39 12.80
C TRP A 124 -7.21 -5.20 14.10
N GLU A 125 -6.32 -6.15 14.35
CA GLU A 125 -6.30 -6.91 15.59
C GLU A 125 -6.05 -5.97 16.78
N SER A 126 -7.12 -5.66 17.48
CA SER A 126 -7.38 -4.45 18.24
C SER A 126 -6.62 -4.28 19.55
N LEU A 127 -5.82 -5.21 20.04
CA LEU A 127 -5.36 -5.13 21.44
C LEU A 127 -3.87 -5.47 21.66
N LYS A 128 -3.14 -5.93 20.68
CA LYS A 128 -1.68 -6.11 20.82
C LYS A 128 -1.03 -5.49 19.60
N TRP A 129 -0.27 -4.44 19.82
CA TRP A 129 0.59 -3.82 18.83
C TRP A 129 1.29 -4.90 18.03
N PHE A 130 0.87 -5.07 16.78
CA PHE A 130 1.55 -6.01 15.90
C PHE A 130 2.92 -5.41 15.60
N ASN A 131 3.97 -6.01 16.19
CA ASN A 131 5.31 -5.49 16.05
C ASN A 131 5.83 -5.77 14.64
N TRP A 132 6.00 -4.72 13.86
CA TRP A 132 6.51 -4.79 12.50
C TRP A 132 7.84 -5.55 12.42
N SER A 133 8.80 -5.23 13.30
CA SER A 133 10.15 -5.78 13.24
C SER A 133 10.22 -7.29 13.52
N SER A 134 9.29 -7.84 14.28
CA SER A 134 9.23 -9.27 14.61
C SER A 134 8.19 -10.07 13.79
N ASN A 135 7.54 -9.42 12.82
CA ASN A 135 6.54 -10.09 11.98
C ASN A 135 7.19 -11.10 11.03
N PRO A 136 6.80 -12.39 11.05
CA PRO A 136 7.37 -13.40 10.17
C PRO A 136 7.11 -13.13 8.67
N ILE A 137 6.01 -12.43 8.33
CA ILE A 137 5.66 -12.04 6.95
C ILE A 137 6.41 -10.77 6.50
N ARG A 138 7.06 -10.02 7.42
CA ARG A 138 7.79 -8.79 7.09
C ARG A 138 8.73 -8.92 5.88
N PRO A 139 9.50 -10.00 5.68
CA PRO A 139 10.37 -10.11 4.50
C PRO A 139 9.62 -10.05 3.17
N ALA A 140 8.38 -10.58 3.11
CA ALA A 140 7.55 -10.48 1.92
C ALA A 140 6.97 -9.06 1.74
N PHE A 141 6.57 -8.40 2.84
CA PHE A 141 6.15 -7.01 2.79
C PHE A 141 7.29 -6.06 2.38
N LEU A 142 8.52 -6.31 2.85
CA LEU A 142 9.69 -5.55 2.40
C LEU A 142 9.97 -5.76 0.92
N HIS A 143 9.81 -6.97 0.39
CA HIS A 143 9.92 -7.20 -1.04
C HIS A 143 8.93 -6.32 -1.82
N LEU A 144 7.66 -6.28 -1.42
CA LEU A 144 6.63 -5.44 -2.06
C LEU A 144 6.93 -3.94 -1.92
N LEU A 145 7.35 -3.52 -0.72
CA LEU A 145 7.68 -2.14 -0.41
C LEU A 145 8.86 -1.61 -1.24
N HIS A 146 9.82 -2.48 -1.53
CA HIS A 146 11.04 -2.12 -2.27
C HIS A 146 10.90 -2.28 -3.79
N LEU A 147 9.71 -2.58 -4.31
CA LEU A 147 9.52 -2.66 -5.76
C LEU A 147 9.73 -1.28 -6.40
N PRO A 148 10.48 -1.21 -7.50
CA PRO A 148 10.78 0.05 -8.17
C PRO A 148 9.54 0.72 -8.78
N THR A 149 8.46 -0.03 -8.94
CA THR A 149 7.16 0.47 -9.44
C THR A 149 6.30 1.10 -8.35
N LEU A 150 6.63 0.86 -7.06
CA LEU A 150 5.81 1.34 -5.95
C LEU A 150 5.90 2.86 -5.80
N THR A 151 4.75 3.51 -5.91
CA THR A 151 4.60 4.98 -5.78
C THR A 151 3.72 5.38 -4.60
N ARG A 152 2.88 4.48 -4.09
CA ARG A 152 1.94 4.76 -3.00
C ARG A 152 2.07 3.70 -1.91
N PHE A 153 2.22 4.17 -0.68
CA PHE A 153 2.28 3.28 0.49
C PHE A 153 1.42 3.81 1.62
N HIS A 154 0.54 2.96 2.12
CA HIS A 154 -0.28 3.21 3.31
C HIS A 154 -0.05 2.09 4.32
N VAL A 155 0.20 2.45 5.57
CA VAL A 155 0.36 1.51 6.68
C VAL A 155 -0.46 1.96 7.88
N THR A 156 -1.26 1.04 8.45
CA THR A 156 -2.11 1.31 9.62
C THR A 156 -2.12 0.14 10.59
N GLY A 157 -2.11 0.44 11.89
CA GLY A 157 -2.22 -0.56 12.95
C GLY A 157 -0.95 -1.34 13.27
N PHE A 158 0.20 -0.95 12.72
CA PHE A 158 1.48 -1.62 13.00
C PHE A 158 2.29 -0.86 14.05
N GLY A 159 2.75 -1.58 15.08
CA GLY A 159 3.68 -1.04 16.06
C GLY A 159 5.13 -1.17 15.57
N ARG A 160 5.96 -0.17 15.91
CA ARG A 160 7.41 -0.17 15.63
C ARG A 160 7.77 -0.33 14.15
N PHE A 161 7.04 0.37 13.25
CA PHE A 161 7.41 0.45 11.85
C PHE A 161 8.79 1.12 11.73
N LEU A 162 9.71 0.50 11.01
CA LEU A 162 11.09 1.01 10.90
C LEU A 162 11.20 2.02 9.76
N VAL A 163 11.60 3.26 10.07
CA VAL A 163 11.83 4.29 9.03
C VAL A 163 12.91 3.85 8.03
N SER A 164 13.91 3.09 8.50
CA SER A 164 14.98 2.55 7.65
C SER A 164 14.47 1.63 6.54
N ASP A 165 13.32 0.97 6.73
CA ASP A 165 12.70 0.12 5.70
C ASP A 165 12.21 0.92 4.49
N LEU A 166 12.02 2.24 4.64
CA LEU A 166 11.65 3.11 3.52
C LEU A 166 12.85 3.49 2.64
N ILE A 167 14.09 3.36 3.10
CA ILE A 167 15.28 3.85 2.38
C ILE A 167 15.32 3.42 0.91
N PRO A 168 15.02 2.15 0.53
CA PRO A 168 15.02 1.72 -0.87
C PRO A 168 13.85 2.28 -1.71
N CYS A 169 12.84 2.92 -1.08
CA CYS A 169 11.59 3.31 -1.74
C CYS A 169 11.71 4.66 -2.48
N VAL A 170 12.72 4.84 -3.32
CA VAL A 170 13.06 6.15 -3.95
C VAL A 170 11.97 6.70 -4.87
N ASN A 171 11.12 5.83 -5.40
CA ASN A 171 10.03 6.22 -6.30
C ASN A 171 8.72 6.54 -5.56
N LEU A 172 8.71 6.41 -4.23
CA LEU A 172 7.53 6.70 -3.43
C LEU A 172 7.13 8.17 -3.54
N LYS A 173 5.84 8.42 -3.85
CA LYS A 173 5.25 9.76 -4.01
C LYS A 173 4.19 10.05 -2.96
N TYR A 174 3.53 9.01 -2.48
CA TYR A 174 2.49 9.08 -1.45
C TYR A 174 2.87 8.18 -0.28
N LEU A 175 2.82 8.73 0.93
CA LEU A 175 3.04 8.00 2.17
C LEU A 175 1.93 8.34 3.16
N GLU A 176 1.29 7.31 3.72
CA GLU A 176 0.27 7.47 4.75
C GLU A 176 0.57 6.59 5.96
N PHE A 177 0.60 7.22 7.12
CA PHE A 177 0.56 6.56 8.42
C PHE A 177 -0.84 6.68 9.01
N GLY A 178 -1.56 5.59 8.97
CA GLY A 178 -2.91 5.51 9.52
C GLY A 178 -2.92 5.33 11.04
N HIS A 179 -4.13 5.24 11.56
CA HIS A 179 -4.41 5.10 13.00
C HIS A 179 -3.62 3.94 13.64
N LYS A 180 -3.15 4.16 14.87
CA LYS A 180 -2.38 3.16 15.66
C LYS A 180 -1.08 2.67 15.00
N THR A 181 -0.49 3.42 14.11
CA THR A 181 0.84 3.12 13.60
C THR A 181 1.87 3.84 14.45
N SER A 182 2.79 3.10 15.07
CA SER A 182 3.92 3.69 15.74
C SER A 182 5.21 3.45 14.95
N VAL A 183 6.08 4.44 14.94
CA VAL A 183 7.34 4.43 14.19
C VAL A 183 8.50 4.19 15.14
N ALA A 184 9.48 3.41 14.71
CA ALA A 184 10.74 3.20 15.43
C ALA A 184 11.93 3.69 14.60
N ALA A 185 12.93 4.25 15.30
CA ALA A 185 14.16 4.76 14.71
C ALA A 185 15.30 3.74 14.83
N GLU A 186 15.01 2.44 14.68
CA GLU A 186 16.07 1.42 14.71
C GLU A 186 16.91 1.50 13.43
N ASN A 187 18.22 1.47 13.60
CA ASN A 187 19.17 1.71 12.51
C ASN A 187 19.62 0.39 11.84
N THR A 188 18.68 -0.32 11.24
CA THR A 188 19.05 -1.40 10.32
C THR A 188 19.07 -0.82 8.91
N PHE A 189 20.27 -0.67 8.34
CA PHE A 189 20.42 -0.06 7.02
C PHE A 189 20.61 -1.10 5.93
N PRO A 190 20.08 -0.86 4.71
CA PRO A 190 20.36 -1.71 3.57
C PRO A 190 21.87 -1.67 3.21
N ALA A 191 22.39 -2.75 2.64
CA ALA A 191 23.79 -2.86 2.25
C ALA A 191 24.18 -1.83 1.18
N THR A 192 23.24 -1.45 0.33
CA THR A 192 23.43 -0.41 -0.69
C THR A 192 22.45 0.72 -0.47
N LEU A 193 22.95 1.94 -0.46
CA LEU A 193 22.13 3.14 -0.33
C LEU A 193 21.75 3.65 -1.72
N PRO A 194 20.49 4.09 -1.91
CA PRO A 194 20.12 4.82 -3.11
C PRO A 194 20.85 6.16 -3.24
N ASP A 195 21.00 6.68 -4.46
CA ASP A 195 21.71 7.94 -4.73
C ASP A 195 21.03 9.17 -4.09
N HIS A 196 19.74 9.11 -3.87
CA HIS A 196 18.98 10.25 -3.34
C HIS A 196 17.94 9.81 -2.30
N PRO A 197 17.51 10.73 -1.41
CA PRO A 197 16.39 10.50 -0.50
C PRO A 197 15.05 10.38 -1.24
N ILE A 198 14.05 9.86 -0.54
CA ILE A 198 12.67 9.79 -1.02
C ILE A 198 12.13 11.21 -1.20
N ARG A 199 11.46 11.48 -2.32
CA ARG A 199 10.81 12.77 -2.63
C ARG A 199 9.30 12.55 -2.71
N LEU A 200 8.63 12.79 -1.59
CA LEU A 200 7.18 12.68 -1.50
C LEU A 200 6.50 13.89 -2.14
N ASN A 201 5.37 13.65 -2.78
CA ASN A 201 4.43 14.67 -3.21
C ASN A 201 3.31 14.88 -2.18
N GLU A 202 2.88 13.80 -1.53
CA GLU A 202 1.78 13.82 -0.57
C GLU A 202 2.14 12.98 0.66
N PHE A 203 1.83 13.54 1.84
CA PHE A 203 1.99 12.86 3.13
C PHE A 203 0.71 12.98 3.96
N VAL A 204 0.29 11.86 4.52
CA VAL A 204 -0.90 11.76 5.39
C VAL A 204 -0.49 11.13 6.71
N ALA A 205 -0.85 11.78 7.81
CA ALA A 205 -0.60 11.28 9.14
C ALA A 205 -1.88 11.38 9.97
N GLN A 206 -2.46 10.23 10.31
CA GLN A 206 -3.71 10.15 11.05
C GLN A 206 -3.43 9.94 12.55
N PHE A 207 -4.28 10.50 13.40
CA PHE A 207 -4.36 10.31 14.85
C PHE A 207 -3.09 9.94 15.62
N ARG A 208 -2.65 10.83 16.53
CA ARG A 208 -1.50 10.62 17.44
C ARG A 208 -0.23 10.23 16.71
N SER A 209 0.01 10.86 15.58
CA SER A 209 1.16 10.57 14.73
C SER A 209 2.37 11.45 15.01
N GLY A 210 2.30 12.35 15.98
CA GLY A 210 3.36 13.33 16.28
C GLY A 210 4.73 12.69 16.48
N ASP A 211 4.84 11.67 17.33
CA ASP A 211 6.09 10.92 17.51
C ASP A 211 6.60 10.30 16.20
N GLY A 212 5.70 9.76 15.39
CA GLY A 212 6.02 9.21 14.07
C GLY A 212 6.54 10.27 13.10
N ILE A 213 5.87 11.43 13.03
CA ILE A 213 6.29 12.57 12.20
C ILE A 213 7.67 13.06 12.64
N MET A 214 7.91 13.24 13.95
CA MET A 214 9.21 13.68 14.47
C MET A 214 10.32 12.70 14.11
N LYS A 215 10.08 11.40 14.24
CA LYS A 215 11.04 10.36 13.84
C LYS A 215 11.33 10.40 12.34
N LEU A 216 10.32 10.58 11.48
CA LEU A 216 10.53 10.76 10.05
C LEU A 216 11.35 12.01 9.73
N CYS A 217 11.05 13.13 10.37
CA CYS A 217 11.78 14.38 10.20
C CYS A 217 13.25 14.26 10.64
N THR A 218 13.52 13.53 11.72
CA THR A 218 14.87 13.41 12.31
C THR A 218 15.69 12.25 11.79
N ALA A 219 15.04 11.25 11.17
CA ALA A 219 15.72 10.06 10.68
C ALA A 219 16.75 10.40 9.59
N ARG A 220 17.94 9.79 9.72
CA ARG A 220 19.04 10.00 8.80
C ARG A 220 19.52 8.67 8.24
N ARG A 221 19.97 8.72 7.00
CA ARG A 221 20.71 7.66 6.33
C ARG A 221 22.14 7.56 6.92
N PRO A 222 22.87 6.46 6.69
CA PRO A 222 24.27 6.34 7.10
C PRO A 222 25.19 7.43 6.54
N ASP A 223 24.86 8.01 5.38
CA ASP A 223 25.59 9.12 4.76
C ASP A 223 25.24 10.49 5.36
N GLY A 224 24.40 10.54 6.41
CA GLY A 224 23.96 11.77 7.07
C GLY A 224 22.80 12.49 6.40
N GLN A 225 22.39 12.08 5.20
CA GLN A 225 21.24 12.68 4.52
C GLN A 225 19.93 12.25 5.18
N SER A 226 18.86 13.02 4.99
CA SER A 226 17.51 12.65 5.41
C SER A 226 17.03 11.42 4.63
N ILE A 227 16.24 10.54 5.25
CA ILE A 227 15.60 9.42 4.54
C ILE A 227 14.54 9.98 3.57
N ILE A 228 13.77 10.98 4.03
CA ILE A 228 12.74 11.66 3.23
C ILE A 228 13.14 13.13 3.07
N ASP A 229 13.08 13.60 1.84
CA ASP A 229 13.24 15.02 1.49
C ASP A 229 11.87 15.69 1.36
N PHE A 230 11.43 16.34 2.44
CA PHE A 230 10.12 16.98 2.53
C PHE A 230 10.01 18.29 1.71
N ARG A 231 11.10 18.81 1.16
CA ARG A 231 11.08 20.05 0.36
C ARG A 231 10.16 19.91 -0.86
N PHE A 232 10.01 18.71 -1.41
CA PHE A 232 9.17 18.43 -2.57
C PHE A 232 7.70 18.17 -2.24
N LEU A 233 7.34 18.20 -0.96
CA LEU A 233 5.99 17.91 -0.52
C LEU A 233 5.03 19.02 -0.92
N SER A 234 3.99 18.68 -1.69
CA SER A 234 2.97 19.62 -2.17
C SER A 234 1.67 19.53 -1.37
N LYS A 235 1.37 18.37 -0.79
CA LYS A 235 0.14 18.14 -0.03
C LYS A 235 0.42 17.43 1.28
N ILE A 236 -0.16 17.98 2.36
CA ILE A 236 -0.11 17.38 3.71
C ILE A 236 -1.52 17.26 4.26
N THR A 237 -1.80 16.11 4.87
CA THR A 237 -2.98 15.91 5.72
C THR A 237 -2.51 15.42 7.09
N VAL A 238 -2.86 16.13 8.16
CA VAL A 238 -2.52 15.75 9.53
C VAL A 238 -3.74 15.86 10.44
N ASP A 239 -3.91 14.88 11.32
CA ASP A 239 -4.88 14.92 12.40
C ASP A 239 -4.14 15.36 13.67
N ILE A 240 -4.64 16.40 14.34
CA ILE A 240 -4.11 16.95 15.59
C ILE A 240 -5.05 16.58 16.73
N GLU A 241 -4.56 15.81 17.67
CA GLU A 241 -5.33 15.38 18.86
C GLU A 241 -4.64 15.82 20.17
N VAL A 242 -3.31 15.88 20.17
CA VAL A 242 -2.49 16.23 21.34
C VAL A 242 -1.44 17.30 20.99
N SER A 243 -0.85 17.93 22.03
CA SER A 243 0.17 18.97 21.86
C SER A 243 1.36 18.51 21.02
N ASP A 244 1.78 17.26 21.18
CA ASP A 244 2.94 16.70 20.47
C ASP A 244 2.70 16.61 18.96
N ASP A 245 1.42 16.45 18.53
CA ASP A 245 1.05 16.50 17.11
C ASP A 245 1.26 17.90 16.52
N ILE A 246 1.05 18.96 17.32
CA ILE A 246 1.27 20.34 16.90
C ILE A 246 2.75 20.59 16.68
N GLU A 247 3.61 20.24 17.62
CA GLU A 247 5.05 20.45 17.53
C GLU A 247 5.65 19.67 16.34
N ALA A 248 5.23 18.43 16.17
CA ALA A 248 5.65 17.59 15.05
C ALA A 248 5.21 18.16 13.69
N SER A 249 3.97 18.65 13.61
CA SER A 249 3.45 19.28 12.40
C SER A 249 4.20 20.57 12.07
N GLN A 250 4.52 21.39 13.08
CA GLN A 250 5.33 22.61 12.89
C GLN A 250 6.72 22.28 12.35
N GLU A 251 7.37 21.23 12.90
CA GLU A 251 8.68 20.80 12.41
C GLU A 251 8.62 20.28 10.98
N LEU A 252 7.56 19.54 10.62
CA LEU A 252 7.32 19.08 9.26
C LEU A 252 7.14 20.26 8.31
N PHE A 253 6.30 21.24 8.65
CA PHE A 253 6.04 22.42 7.82
C PHE A 253 7.30 23.27 7.57
N ARG A 254 8.20 23.39 8.57
CA ARG A 254 9.49 24.09 8.41
C ARG A 254 10.40 23.47 7.35
N ARG A 255 10.17 22.21 6.99
CA ARG A 255 10.97 21.45 6.00
C ARG A 255 10.40 21.45 4.60
N CYS A 256 9.22 22.04 4.42
CA CYS A 256 8.50 22.04 3.15
C CYS A 256 8.71 23.37 2.43
N ASP A 257 9.23 23.34 1.19
CA ASP A 257 9.43 24.52 0.38
C ASP A 257 8.26 24.79 -0.60
N PHE A 258 7.56 23.72 -1.03
CA PHE A 258 6.57 23.77 -2.11
C PHE A 258 5.16 23.37 -1.69
N LEU A 259 4.85 23.51 -0.40
CA LEU A 259 3.56 23.10 0.15
C LEU A 259 2.42 23.98 -0.39
N THR A 260 1.44 23.37 -1.06
CA THR A 260 0.29 24.05 -1.68
C THR A 260 -1.04 23.70 -1.02
N ILE A 261 -1.17 22.51 -0.46
CA ILE A 261 -2.41 22.02 0.15
C ILE A 261 -2.12 21.50 1.55
N VAL A 262 -2.82 22.06 2.53
CA VAL A 262 -2.74 21.61 3.93
C VAL A 262 -4.14 21.31 4.45
N HIS A 263 -4.36 20.08 4.85
CA HIS A 263 -5.57 19.66 5.56
C HIS A 263 -5.21 19.36 7.01
N ILE A 264 -5.82 20.09 7.93
CA ILE A 264 -5.66 19.87 9.37
C ILE A 264 -7.02 19.51 9.94
N THR A 265 -7.11 18.36 10.59
CA THR A 265 -8.29 17.94 11.34
C THR A 265 -7.96 18.03 12.83
N CYS A 266 -8.69 18.84 13.57
CA CYS A 266 -8.56 18.93 15.03
C CYS A 266 -9.71 18.17 15.70
N LYS A 267 -9.41 17.35 16.68
CA LYS A 267 -10.41 16.58 17.46
C LYS A 267 -10.29 16.83 18.93
#